data_f54b8f143f4c76e0c39a923af7e9f4ca
#
_entry.id   f54b8f143f4c76e0c39a923af7e9f4ca
#
_cell.length_a   1.000
_cell.length_b   1.000
_cell.length_c   1.000
_cell.angle_alpha   90.00
_cell.angle_beta   90.00
_cell.angle_gamma   90.00
#
_symmetry.space_group_name_H-M   'P 1'
#
loop_
_entity.id
_entity.type
_entity.pdbx_description
1 polymer ?
#
loop_
_entity_poly.entity_id
_entity_poly.type
_entity_poly.pdbx_seq_one_letter_code
_entity_poly.pdbx_strand_id
1 'polypeptide(L)'
;MARGGQKKLKADPERRCIVTGEVQGKHGLIKFVVGPDGQLVADVFGELPGRGLWVSADRATIEKAAAKGMFARAARTAVTVPDGFVDEVERQQLRRVTDLIALTRKSGQAVAGFEKVKSWLSEGRAKVLLQAYDGSERGKGKLWTPEGGRWFGCLSANELGLAFGRESVIHGALASGGLARRVVEEATRLNGLRQRDGTDRAGKDKTT
;
A
#
# COMPACT_ATOMS: atom_id res chain seq x y z
N MET A 1 36.46 19.25 -18.28
CA MET A 1 35.21 19.75 -17.68
C MET A 1 34.07 18.83 -18.05
N ALA A 2 33.65 17.91 -17.12
CA ALA A 2 32.59 16.96 -17.37
C ALA A 2 31.25 17.57 -16.92
N ARG A 3 30.32 17.78 -17.83
CA ARG A 3 28.96 18.25 -17.55
C ARG A 3 28.17 17.09 -16.91
N GLY A 4 28.01 17.17 -15.60
CA GLY A 4 27.10 16.29 -14.87
C GLY A 4 25.64 16.60 -15.22
N GLY A 5 25.06 15.84 -16.12
CA GLY A 5 23.65 15.92 -16.43
C GLY A 5 22.81 15.45 -15.23
N GLN A 6 22.15 16.38 -14.54
CA GLN A 6 21.13 16.05 -13.56
C GLN A 6 20.01 15.27 -14.27
N LYS A 7 19.85 13.97 -13.97
CA LYS A 7 18.68 13.21 -14.36
C LYS A 7 17.46 13.89 -13.71
N LYS A 8 16.67 14.63 -14.50
CA LYS A 8 15.32 15.05 -14.11
C LYS A 8 14.56 13.81 -13.68
N LEU A 9 14.19 13.73 -12.41
CA LEU A 9 13.22 12.73 -11.93
C LEU A 9 11.98 12.87 -12.81
N LYS A 10 11.70 11.86 -13.63
CA LYS A 10 10.45 11.83 -14.41
C LYS A 10 9.30 11.89 -13.41
N ALA A 11 8.49 12.93 -13.49
CA ALA A 11 7.26 13.01 -12.72
C ALA A 11 6.43 11.73 -12.99
N ASP A 12 5.91 11.14 -11.92
CA ASP A 12 5.09 9.93 -12.06
C ASP A 12 3.87 10.27 -12.91
N PRO A 13 3.59 9.52 -13.99
CA PRO A 13 2.52 9.91 -14.90
C PRO A 13 1.17 9.87 -14.19
N GLU A 14 0.48 11.00 -14.25
CA GLU A 14 -0.86 11.14 -13.71
C GLU A 14 -1.89 10.29 -14.46
N ARG A 15 -2.91 9.85 -13.74
CA ARG A 15 -4.03 9.09 -14.27
C ARG A 15 -5.34 9.64 -13.71
N ARG A 16 -6.41 9.50 -14.49
CA ARG A 16 -7.75 9.92 -14.09
C ARG A 16 -8.51 8.72 -13.52
N CYS A 17 -9.07 8.88 -12.32
CA CYS A 17 -10.03 7.92 -11.78
C CYS A 17 -11.33 7.94 -12.61
N ILE A 18 -11.78 6.76 -13.09
CA ILE A 18 -13.00 6.65 -13.89
C ILE A 18 -14.28 6.91 -13.09
N VAL A 19 -14.21 6.90 -11.76
CA VAL A 19 -15.36 7.09 -10.85
C VAL A 19 -15.46 8.53 -10.38
N THR A 20 -14.38 9.11 -9.86
CA THR A 20 -14.37 10.46 -9.28
C THR A 20 -14.02 11.53 -10.32
N GLY A 21 -13.39 11.16 -11.43
CA GLY A 21 -12.88 12.09 -12.43
C GLY A 21 -11.59 12.80 -12.01
N GLU A 22 -11.12 12.60 -10.78
CA GLU A 22 -9.90 13.22 -10.27
C GLU A 22 -8.65 12.71 -10.99
N VAL A 23 -7.70 13.61 -11.21
CA VAL A 23 -6.40 13.32 -11.79
C VAL A 23 -5.37 13.30 -10.67
N GLN A 24 -4.66 12.19 -10.53
CA GLN A 24 -3.67 12.00 -9.48
C GLN A 24 -2.53 11.07 -9.92
N GLY A 25 -1.46 11.02 -9.14
CA GLY A 25 -0.36 10.08 -9.34
C GLY A 25 -0.82 8.63 -9.21
N LYS A 26 -0.14 7.72 -9.89
CA LYS A 26 -0.49 6.28 -9.90
C LYS A 26 -0.54 5.64 -8.50
N HIS A 27 0.20 6.17 -7.54
CA HIS A 27 0.28 5.62 -6.19
C HIS A 27 -1.04 5.68 -5.40
N GLY A 28 -1.97 6.58 -5.78
CA GLY A 28 -3.32 6.67 -5.20
C GLY A 28 -4.37 5.82 -5.95
N LEU A 29 -3.98 5.12 -7.00
CA LEU A 29 -4.88 4.42 -7.91
C LEU A 29 -4.53 2.94 -8.05
N ILE A 30 -5.53 2.12 -8.36
CA ILE A 30 -5.35 0.73 -8.81
C ILE A 30 -5.68 0.67 -10.30
N LYS A 31 -4.83 -0.03 -11.06
CA LYS A 31 -5.04 -0.31 -12.48
C LYS A 31 -5.89 -1.56 -12.64
N PHE A 32 -6.84 -1.48 -13.55
CA PHE A 32 -7.65 -2.61 -14.02
C PHE A 32 -7.50 -2.74 -15.53
N VAL A 33 -7.62 -3.95 -16.03
CA VAL A 33 -7.64 -4.25 -17.47
C VAL A 33 -8.80 -5.18 -17.77
N VAL A 34 -9.24 -5.19 -19.02
CA VAL A 34 -10.23 -6.15 -19.51
C VAL A 34 -9.46 -7.26 -20.21
N GLY A 35 -9.64 -8.49 -19.75
CA GLY A 35 -9.07 -9.69 -20.36
C GLY A 35 -9.68 -9.99 -21.73
N PRO A 36 -9.08 -10.91 -22.49
CA PRO A 36 -9.57 -11.29 -23.83
C PRO A 36 -10.96 -11.95 -23.79
N ASP A 37 -11.34 -12.52 -22.66
CA ASP A 37 -12.66 -13.11 -22.37
C ASP A 37 -13.69 -12.09 -21.87
N GLY A 38 -13.35 -10.79 -21.85
CA GLY A 38 -14.19 -9.73 -21.33
C GLY A 38 -14.25 -9.61 -19.81
N GLN A 39 -13.49 -10.43 -19.06
CA GLN A 39 -13.46 -10.33 -17.60
C GLN A 39 -12.59 -9.15 -17.13
N LEU A 40 -13.03 -8.51 -16.07
CA LEU A 40 -12.26 -7.48 -15.38
C LEU A 40 -11.18 -8.10 -14.52
N VAL A 41 -9.93 -7.63 -14.67
CA VAL A 41 -8.76 -8.11 -13.93
C VAL A 41 -8.06 -6.92 -13.26
N ALA A 42 -7.72 -7.06 -11.98
CA ALA A 42 -6.89 -6.09 -11.28
C ALA A 42 -5.41 -6.27 -11.65
N ASP A 43 -4.77 -5.20 -12.04
CA ASP A 43 -3.33 -5.19 -12.36
C ASP A 43 -2.55 -4.50 -11.23
N VAL A 44 -2.58 -5.10 -10.05
CA VAL A 44 -1.90 -4.60 -8.85
C VAL A 44 -0.38 -4.58 -9.05
N PHE A 45 0.15 -5.51 -9.82
CA PHE A 45 1.60 -5.60 -10.08
C PHE A 45 2.06 -4.69 -11.23
N GLY A 46 1.15 -4.19 -12.06
CA GLY A 46 1.44 -3.32 -13.20
C GLY A 46 2.05 -4.06 -14.39
N GLU A 47 1.80 -5.36 -14.51
CA GLU A 47 2.45 -6.27 -15.49
C GLU A 47 1.53 -6.66 -16.65
N LEU A 48 0.20 -6.45 -16.50
CA LEU A 48 -0.75 -6.86 -17.51
C LEU A 48 -0.75 -5.89 -18.70
N PRO A 49 -0.79 -6.42 -19.94
CA PRO A 49 -0.92 -5.61 -21.14
C PRO A 49 -2.32 -5.00 -21.23
N GLY A 50 -2.48 -4.03 -22.13
CA GLY A 50 -3.76 -3.44 -22.44
C GLY A 50 -3.99 -2.05 -21.86
N ARG A 51 -5.13 -1.44 -22.26
CA ARG A 51 -5.53 -0.13 -21.78
C ARG A 51 -5.91 -0.20 -20.30
N GLY A 52 -5.21 0.54 -19.46
CA GLY A 52 -5.52 0.63 -18.02
C GLY A 52 -6.78 1.47 -17.76
N LEU A 53 -7.68 0.93 -16.96
CA LEU A 53 -8.78 1.62 -16.30
C LEU A 53 -8.33 1.89 -14.86
N TRP A 54 -8.36 3.15 -14.45
CA TRP A 54 -7.78 3.54 -13.16
C TRP A 54 -8.90 3.94 -12.20
N VAL A 55 -8.86 3.39 -10.99
CA VAL A 55 -9.82 3.69 -9.92
C VAL A 55 -9.05 4.03 -8.65
N SER A 56 -9.52 5.01 -7.90
CA SER A 56 -8.96 5.33 -6.58
C SER A 56 -8.89 4.09 -5.70
N ALA A 57 -7.78 3.93 -4.98
CA ALA A 57 -7.52 2.77 -4.11
C ALA A 57 -8.38 2.86 -2.84
N ASP A 58 -9.69 2.79 -3.02
CA ASP A 58 -10.73 2.88 -2.01
C ASP A 58 -11.80 1.84 -2.31
N ARG A 59 -12.17 1.03 -1.30
CA ARG A 59 -13.11 -0.09 -1.45
C ARG A 59 -14.46 0.37 -2.00
N ALA A 60 -15.07 1.39 -1.40
CA ALA A 60 -16.39 1.88 -1.79
C ALA A 60 -16.39 2.44 -3.22
N THR A 61 -15.29 3.06 -3.63
CA THR A 61 -15.12 3.59 -4.99
C THR A 61 -15.06 2.45 -6.01
N ILE A 62 -14.34 1.35 -5.70
CA ILE A 62 -14.27 0.18 -6.60
C ILE A 62 -15.60 -0.55 -6.66
N GLU A 63 -16.28 -0.75 -5.52
CA GLU A 63 -17.63 -1.34 -5.46
C GLU A 63 -18.63 -0.51 -6.26
N LYS A 64 -18.59 0.82 -6.14
CA LYS A 64 -19.41 1.74 -6.95
C LYS A 64 -19.13 1.60 -8.44
N ALA A 65 -17.86 1.46 -8.83
CA ALA A 65 -17.49 1.26 -10.24
C ALA A 65 -18.08 -0.04 -10.80
N ALA A 66 -18.01 -1.12 -10.03
CA ALA A 66 -18.55 -2.43 -10.37
C ALA A 66 -20.09 -2.37 -10.49
N ALA A 67 -20.77 -1.91 -9.44
CA ALA A 67 -22.22 -1.88 -9.37
C ALA A 67 -22.88 -0.99 -10.44
N LYS A 68 -22.20 0.11 -10.84
CA LYS A 68 -22.74 1.07 -11.84
C LYS A 68 -22.25 0.84 -13.27
N GLY A 69 -21.61 -0.29 -13.56
CA GLY A 69 -21.11 -0.63 -14.90
C GLY A 69 -20.09 0.38 -15.45
N MET A 70 -19.35 1.08 -14.54
CA MET A 70 -18.43 2.14 -14.96
C MET A 70 -17.21 1.59 -15.70
N PHE A 71 -16.82 0.35 -15.42
CA PHE A 71 -15.74 -0.33 -16.13
C PHE A 71 -16.10 -0.55 -17.60
N ALA A 72 -17.31 -1.08 -17.89
CA ALA A 72 -17.77 -1.29 -19.26
C ALA A 72 -17.87 0.03 -20.04
N ARG A 73 -18.38 1.09 -19.40
CA ARG A 73 -18.47 2.43 -20.00
C ARG A 73 -17.07 2.98 -20.32
N ALA A 74 -16.10 2.86 -19.41
CA ALA A 74 -14.75 3.36 -19.63
C ALA A 74 -13.96 2.52 -20.65
N ALA A 75 -14.16 1.20 -20.66
CA ALA A 75 -13.57 0.29 -21.63
C ALA A 75 -14.19 0.42 -23.03
N ARG A 76 -15.44 0.91 -23.12
CA ARG A 76 -16.27 0.94 -24.35
C ARG A 76 -16.55 -0.45 -24.94
N THR A 77 -16.66 -1.44 -24.08
CA THR A 77 -16.99 -2.83 -24.41
C THR A 77 -17.72 -3.48 -23.25
N ALA A 78 -18.35 -4.64 -23.49
CA ALA A 78 -18.91 -5.43 -22.41
C ALA A 78 -17.81 -5.87 -21.46
N VAL A 79 -18.08 -5.79 -20.16
CA VAL A 79 -17.14 -6.19 -19.08
C VAL A 79 -17.90 -6.98 -18.05
N THR A 80 -17.41 -8.16 -17.76
CA THR A 80 -17.89 -9.01 -16.66
C THR A 80 -17.03 -8.77 -15.43
N VAL A 81 -17.66 -8.38 -14.32
CA VAL A 81 -16.99 -8.26 -13.03
C VAL A 81 -17.23 -9.57 -12.27
N PRO A 82 -16.17 -10.32 -11.92
CA PRO A 82 -16.33 -11.57 -11.17
C PRO A 82 -16.94 -11.34 -9.77
N ASP A 83 -17.63 -12.35 -9.24
CA ASP A 83 -18.09 -12.34 -7.85
C ASP A 83 -16.90 -12.28 -6.90
N GLY A 84 -17.03 -11.53 -5.80
CA GLY A 84 -15.94 -11.34 -4.83
C GLY A 84 -14.74 -10.55 -5.37
N PHE A 85 -14.90 -9.84 -6.48
CA PHE A 85 -13.82 -9.12 -7.17
C PHE A 85 -13.04 -8.18 -6.25
N VAL A 86 -13.73 -7.39 -5.42
CA VAL A 86 -13.08 -6.40 -4.56
C VAL A 86 -12.23 -7.08 -3.48
N ASP A 87 -12.69 -8.22 -2.96
CA ASP A 87 -11.92 -9.01 -2.00
C ASP A 87 -10.68 -9.65 -2.65
N GLU A 88 -10.78 -10.02 -3.93
CA GLU A 88 -9.62 -10.47 -4.71
C GLU A 88 -8.60 -9.35 -4.90
N VAL A 89 -9.05 -8.13 -5.21
CA VAL A 89 -8.18 -6.94 -5.30
C VAL A 89 -7.45 -6.70 -3.98
N GLU A 90 -8.15 -6.78 -2.84
CA GLU A 90 -7.55 -6.66 -1.51
C GLU A 90 -6.50 -7.75 -1.26
N ARG A 91 -6.81 -9.02 -1.58
CA ARG A 91 -5.87 -10.14 -1.41
C ARG A 91 -4.58 -9.95 -2.23
N GLN A 92 -4.70 -9.52 -3.48
CA GLN A 92 -3.55 -9.22 -4.33
C GLN A 92 -2.72 -8.06 -3.78
N GLN A 93 -3.39 -7.01 -3.30
CA GLN A 93 -2.73 -5.85 -2.69
C GLN A 93 -2.01 -6.23 -1.40
N LEU A 94 -2.63 -7.06 -0.55
CA LEU A 94 -2.01 -7.62 0.65
C LEU A 94 -0.74 -8.39 0.31
N ARG A 95 -0.82 -9.30 -0.66
CA ARG A 95 0.34 -10.07 -1.13
C ARG A 95 1.46 -9.13 -1.60
N ARG A 96 1.13 -8.11 -2.37
CA ARG A 96 2.11 -7.12 -2.84
C ARG A 96 2.83 -6.42 -1.68
N VAL A 97 2.10 -6.00 -0.65
CA VAL A 97 2.67 -5.35 0.54
C VAL A 97 3.57 -6.32 1.31
N THR A 98 3.11 -7.55 1.57
CA THR A 98 3.88 -8.55 2.33
C THR A 98 5.16 -8.96 1.58
N ASP A 99 5.11 -9.13 0.26
CA ASP A 99 6.27 -9.44 -0.58
C ASP A 99 7.32 -8.31 -0.52
N LEU A 100 6.89 -7.05 -0.57
CA LEU A 100 7.80 -5.89 -0.48
C LEU A 100 8.44 -5.77 0.91
N ILE A 101 7.69 -6.02 1.98
CA ILE A 101 8.25 -6.04 3.34
C ILE A 101 9.26 -7.19 3.47
N ALA A 102 8.94 -8.37 2.95
CA ALA A 102 9.87 -9.51 2.94
C ALA A 102 11.16 -9.21 2.18
N LEU A 103 11.06 -8.54 1.04
CA LEU A 103 12.22 -8.09 0.26
C LEU A 103 13.05 -7.05 1.03
N THR A 104 12.38 -6.09 1.70
CA THR A 104 13.03 -5.09 2.54
C THR A 104 13.76 -5.75 3.72
N ARG A 105 13.18 -6.81 4.31
CA ARG A 105 13.84 -7.62 5.34
C ARG A 105 15.08 -8.33 4.80
N LYS A 106 14.96 -8.99 3.65
CA LYS A 106 16.09 -9.70 3.01
C LYS A 106 17.26 -8.77 2.70
N SER A 107 16.99 -7.49 2.40
CA SER A 107 18.03 -6.48 2.18
C SER A 107 18.61 -5.87 3.47
N GLY A 108 18.24 -6.37 4.66
CA GLY A 108 18.71 -5.84 5.94
C GLY A 108 18.11 -4.47 6.32
N GLN A 109 17.08 -4.02 5.60
CA GLN A 109 16.44 -2.71 5.81
C GLN A 109 15.10 -2.80 6.56
N ALA A 110 14.81 -3.94 7.19
CA ALA A 110 13.63 -4.11 8.03
C ALA A 110 13.96 -4.96 9.27
N VAL A 111 13.32 -4.61 10.38
CA VAL A 111 13.39 -5.36 11.64
C VAL A 111 12.00 -5.63 12.20
N ALA A 112 11.87 -6.68 13.00
CA ALA A 112 10.65 -7.03 13.70
C ALA A 112 10.91 -7.34 15.18
N GLY A 113 9.91 -7.06 16.00
CA GLY A 113 9.92 -7.23 17.45
C GLY A 113 10.15 -5.91 18.20
N PHE A 114 9.54 -5.82 19.40
CA PHE A 114 9.44 -4.57 20.17
C PHE A 114 10.79 -3.89 20.40
N GLU A 115 11.77 -4.60 20.96
CA GLU A 115 13.07 -4.01 21.33
C GLU A 115 13.87 -3.52 20.11
N LYS A 116 13.90 -4.30 19.02
CA LYS A 116 14.61 -3.91 17.80
C LYS A 116 13.96 -2.69 17.13
N VAL A 117 12.63 -2.66 17.10
CA VAL A 117 11.88 -1.52 16.54
C VAL A 117 12.11 -0.28 17.38
N LYS A 118 12.06 -0.40 18.71
CA LYS A 118 12.32 0.71 19.63
C LYS A 118 13.74 1.27 19.47
N SER A 119 14.76 0.41 19.37
CA SER A 119 16.14 0.81 19.09
C SER A 119 16.23 1.61 17.78
N TRP A 120 15.68 1.09 16.69
CA TRP A 120 15.69 1.78 15.39
C TRP A 120 14.95 3.11 15.37
N LEU A 121 13.89 3.24 16.17
CA LEU A 121 13.18 4.51 16.36
C LEU A 121 14.06 5.51 17.12
N SER A 122 14.68 5.08 18.22
CA SER A 122 15.57 5.93 19.04
C SER A 122 16.82 6.38 18.29
N GLU A 123 17.36 5.54 17.43
CA GLU A 123 18.53 5.82 16.58
C GLU A 123 18.17 6.68 15.33
N GLY A 124 16.89 7.00 15.12
CA GLY A 124 16.42 7.72 13.91
C GLY A 124 16.56 6.90 12.62
N ARG A 125 16.85 5.62 12.70
CA ARG A 125 17.03 4.70 11.60
C ARG A 125 15.70 4.29 10.95
N ALA A 126 14.65 4.11 11.75
CA ALA A 126 13.31 3.81 11.24
C ALA A 126 12.71 5.01 10.51
N LYS A 127 12.08 4.75 9.35
CA LYS A 127 11.28 5.72 8.60
C LYS A 127 9.85 5.25 8.40
N VAL A 128 9.58 3.96 8.57
CA VAL A 128 8.22 3.40 8.57
C VAL A 128 8.05 2.52 9.79
N LEU A 129 7.00 2.77 10.56
CA LEU A 129 6.55 1.92 11.65
C LEU A 129 5.36 1.09 11.18
N LEU A 130 5.44 -0.22 11.32
CA LEU A 130 4.37 -1.17 11.05
C LEU A 130 3.89 -1.75 12.38
N GLN A 131 2.58 -1.69 12.64
CA GLN A 131 1.97 -2.29 13.81
C GLN A 131 0.75 -3.10 13.42
N ALA A 132 0.68 -4.33 13.93
CA ALA A 132 -0.48 -5.17 13.70
C ALA A 132 -1.73 -4.54 14.32
N TYR A 133 -2.84 -4.50 13.56
CA TYR A 133 -4.07 -3.88 14.05
C TYR A 133 -4.69 -4.67 15.21
N ASP A 134 -4.50 -5.98 15.23
CA ASP A 134 -4.97 -6.92 16.25
C ASP A 134 -3.99 -7.08 17.43
N GLY A 135 -2.90 -6.30 17.44
CA GLY A 135 -1.98 -6.22 18.57
C GLY A 135 -2.56 -5.38 19.72
N SER A 136 -2.10 -5.64 20.96
CA SER A 136 -2.58 -4.91 22.15
C SER A 136 -2.27 -3.41 22.08
N GLU A 137 -3.25 -2.57 22.44
CA GLU A 137 -3.12 -1.10 22.47
C GLU A 137 -1.99 -0.65 23.41
N ARG A 138 -1.82 -1.34 24.56
CA ARG A 138 -0.73 -1.06 25.51
C ARG A 138 0.66 -1.25 24.88
N GLY A 139 0.81 -2.26 24.02
CA GLY A 139 2.07 -2.51 23.30
C GLY A 139 2.30 -1.48 22.19
N LYS A 140 1.24 -1.18 21.43
CA LYS A 140 1.29 -0.21 20.33
C LYS A 140 1.61 1.21 20.82
N GLY A 141 1.03 1.64 21.94
CA GLY A 141 1.23 2.98 22.50
C GLY A 141 2.62 3.27 23.07
N LYS A 142 3.49 2.25 23.20
CA LYS A 142 4.88 2.42 23.66
C LYS A 142 5.87 2.77 22.55
N LEU A 143 5.43 2.74 21.30
CA LEU A 143 6.23 3.10 20.13
C LEU A 143 5.59 4.33 19.47
N TRP A 144 6.41 5.13 18.82
CA TRP A 144 6.00 6.39 18.19
C TRP A 144 6.25 6.38 16.69
N THR A 145 5.49 7.16 15.94
CA THR A 145 5.73 7.36 14.51
C THR A 145 7.08 8.03 14.32
N PRO A 146 7.96 7.51 13.43
CA PRO A 146 9.25 8.16 13.16
C PRO A 146 9.07 9.59 12.67
N GLU A 147 9.94 10.49 13.09
CA GLU A 147 9.93 11.87 12.60
C GLU A 147 10.11 11.92 11.06
N GLY A 148 9.24 12.65 10.38
CA GLY A 148 9.20 12.70 8.92
C GLY A 148 8.90 11.35 8.24
N GLY A 149 8.51 10.34 9.02
CA GLY A 149 8.18 8.99 8.58
C GLY A 149 6.69 8.71 8.48
N ARG A 150 6.36 7.41 8.39
CA ARG A 150 4.97 6.93 8.26
C ARG A 150 4.69 5.81 9.26
N TRP A 151 3.42 5.71 9.63
CA TRP A 151 2.87 4.60 10.41
C TRP A 151 1.79 3.88 9.61
N PHE A 152 1.74 2.54 9.71
CA PHE A 152 0.69 1.73 9.12
C PHE A 152 0.21 0.66 10.10
N GLY A 153 -1.10 0.55 10.23
CA GLY A 153 -1.81 -0.47 11.02
C GLY A 153 -2.78 -1.29 10.17
N CYS A 154 -2.48 -1.50 8.90
CA CYS A 154 -3.37 -2.20 7.97
C CYS A 154 -3.17 -3.72 7.89
N LEU A 155 -2.14 -4.27 8.54
CA LEU A 155 -1.83 -5.70 8.57
C LEU A 155 -2.21 -6.33 9.91
N SER A 156 -2.64 -7.60 9.90
CA SER A 156 -2.76 -8.41 11.11
C SER A 156 -1.39 -8.90 11.60
N ALA A 157 -1.33 -9.43 12.82
CA ALA A 157 -0.12 -10.03 13.36
C ALA A 157 0.39 -11.20 12.50
N ASN A 158 -0.52 -12.03 11.99
CA ASN A 158 -0.18 -13.16 11.11
C ASN A 158 0.31 -12.68 9.74
N GLU A 159 -0.35 -11.70 9.13
CA GLU A 159 0.06 -11.13 7.84
C GLU A 159 1.44 -10.47 7.92
N LEU A 160 1.67 -9.72 8.99
CA LEU A 160 2.97 -9.14 9.26
C LEU A 160 4.01 -10.23 9.57
N GLY A 161 3.60 -11.30 10.28
CA GLY A 161 4.38 -12.51 10.52
C GLY A 161 4.87 -13.15 9.22
N LEU A 162 3.99 -13.37 8.25
CA LEU A 162 4.34 -13.90 6.92
C LEU A 162 5.45 -13.07 6.26
N ALA A 163 5.33 -11.74 6.27
CA ALA A 163 6.33 -10.85 5.69
C ALA A 163 7.70 -10.95 6.36
N PHE A 164 7.72 -11.21 7.67
CA PHE A 164 8.96 -11.39 8.45
C PHE A 164 9.42 -12.85 8.57
N GLY A 165 8.71 -13.81 7.97
CA GLY A 165 9.02 -15.24 8.05
C GLY A 165 8.88 -15.80 9.46
N ARG A 166 7.83 -15.39 10.17
CA ARG A 166 7.45 -15.80 11.54
C ARG A 166 5.97 -16.12 11.57
N GLU A 167 5.52 -16.83 12.59
CA GLU A 167 4.11 -17.10 12.81
C GLU A 167 3.31 -15.80 13.01
N SER A 168 3.80 -14.91 13.87
CA SER A 168 3.19 -13.61 14.13
C SER A 168 4.22 -12.52 14.42
N VAL A 169 3.89 -11.28 14.08
CA VAL A 169 4.68 -10.07 14.38
C VAL A 169 3.73 -8.93 14.71
N ILE A 170 3.92 -8.28 15.86
CA ILE A 170 3.11 -7.12 16.26
C ILE A 170 3.74 -5.80 15.79
N HIS A 171 5.07 -5.72 15.82
CA HIS A 171 5.82 -4.49 15.51
C HIS A 171 6.90 -4.77 14.49
N GLY A 172 6.95 -3.96 13.44
CA GLY A 172 8.00 -3.93 12.43
C GLY A 172 8.45 -2.50 12.15
N ALA A 173 9.68 -2.34 11.70
CA ALA A 173 10.17 -1.05 11.21
C ALA A 173 10.98 -1.23 9.95
N LEU A 174 10.90 -0.21 9.07
CA LEU A 174 11.68 -0.14 7.84
C LEU A 174 12.60 1.09 7.88
N ALA A 175 13.84 0.91 7.44
CA ALA A 175 14.77 2.02 7.20
C ALA A 175 14.38 2.78 5.92
N SER A 176 14.98 3.96 5.70
CA SER A 176 14.80 4.72 4.45
C SER A 176 15.34 3.97 3.25
N GLY A 177 14.69 4.12 2.10
CA GLY A 177 15.15 3.50 0.85
C GLY A 177 14.05 3.36 -0.20
N GLY A 178 14.43 2.90 -1.38
CA GLY A 178 13.50 2.69 -2.48
C GLY A 178 12.43 1.62 -2.18
N LEU A 179 12.80 0.55 -1.46
CA LEU A 179 11.86 -0.49 -1.04
C LEU A 179 10.87 0.03 0.00
N ALA A 180 11.34 0.78 1.01
CA ALA A 180 10.45 1.37 2.02
C ALA A 180 9.43 2.33 1.38
N ARG A 181 9.83 3.13 0.38
CA ARG A 181 8.94 3.99 -0.37
C ARG A 181 7.85 3.19 -1.09
N ARG A 182 8.22 2.10 -1.75
CA ARG A 182 7.26 1.19 -2.40
C ARG A 182 6.31 0.54 -1.38
N VAL A 183 6.81 0.13 -0.21
CA VAL A 183 5.95 -0.37 0.87
C VAL A 183 4.94 0.69 1.31
N VAL A 184 5.36 1.95 1.47
CA VAL A 184 4.46 3.07 1.82
C VAL A 184 3.36 3.24 0.77
N GLU A 185 3.69 3.24 -0.52
CA GLU A 185 2.73 3.38 -1.62
C GLU A 185 1.71 2.23 -1.60
N GLU A 186 2.18 0.98 -1.51
CA GLU A 186 1.30 -0.19 -1.55
C GLU A 186 0.50 -0.37 -0.25
N ALA A 187 1.07 -0.04 0.91
CA ALA A 187 0.35 -0.06 2.18
C ALA A 187 -0.75 1.02 2.23
N THR A 188 -0.52 2.18 1.60
CA THR A 188 -1.55 3.23 1.47
C THR A 188 -2.74 2.72 0.65
N ARG A 189 -2.49 2.03 -0.48
CA ARG A 189 -3.56 1.41 -1.27
C ARG A 189 -4.31 0.34 -0.48
N LEU A 190 -3.60 -0.54 0.22
CA LEU A 190 -4.20 -1.58 1.05
C LEU A 190 -5.08 -0.97 2.15
N ASN A 191 -4.63 0.09 2.78
CA ASN A 191 -5.40 0.78 3.82
C ASN A 191 -6.74 1.31 3.28
N GLY A 192 -6.76 1.90 2.09
CA GLY A 192 -8.00 2.35 1.43
C GLY A 192 -8.94 1.21 1.05
N LEU A 193 -8.40 0.02 0.71
CA LEU A 193 -9.23 -1.16 0.43
C LEU A 193 -9.85 -1.77 1.69
N ARG A 194 -9.17 -1.68 2.83
CA ARG A 194 -9.59 -2.28 4.10
C ARG A 194 -10.58 -1.44 4.88
N GLN A 195 -10.76 -0.15 4.53
CA GLN A 195 -11.68 0.80 5.21
C GLN A 195 -11.84 0.52 6.71
N ARG A 196 -10.71 0.48 7.41
CA ARG A 196 -10.77 0.39 8.87
C ARG A 196 -10.92 1.81 9.38
N ASP A 197 -12.12 2.12 9.84
CA ASP A 197 -12.48 3.39 10.46
C ASP A 197 -11.40 3.83 11.43
N GLY A 198 -10.82 4.99 11.12
CA GLY A 198 -10.08 5.79 12.05
C GLY A 198 -8.79 5.19 12.55
N THR A 199 -7.71 5.30 11.79
CA THR A 199 -6.42 5.59 12.41
C THR A 199 -5.42 6.10 11.40
N ASP A 200 -5.70 7.21 10.79
CA ASP A 200 -4.65 8.18 10.54
C ASP A 200 -4.30 8.79 11.91
N ARG A 201 -3.52 8.08 12.71
CA ARG A 201 -2.83 8.70 13.84
C ARG A 201 -1.70 9.53 13.24
N ALA A 202 -2.07 10.65 12.64
CA ALA A 202 -1.18 11.78 12.48
C ALA A 202 -0.49 11.98 13.84
N GLY A 203 0.84 12.01 13.84
CA GLY A 203 1.66 12.03 15.02
C GLY A 203 1.09 12.97 16.08
N LYS A 204 0.79 12.42 17.25
CA LYS A 204 0.68 13.25 18.43
C LYS A 204 2.09 13.73 18.70
N ASP A 205 2.34 14.98 18.34
CA ASP A 205 3.46 15.74 18.85
C ASP A 205 3.45 15.61 20.37
N LYS A 206 4.44 14.93 20.88
CA LYS A 206 4.77 15.08 22.31
C LYS A 206 5.56 16.37 22.43
N THR A 207 4.83 17.47 22.55
CA THR A 207 5.35 18.69 23.18
C THR A 207 5.21 18.47 24.71
N THR A 208 6.26 18.28 25.36
CA THR A 208 6.76 18.76 26.68
C THR A 208 7.93 17.92 27.11
#